data_1ae76a9f6cc3c6f85d7172758183e7fb
#
_entry.id   1ae76a9f6cc3c6f85d7172758183e7fb
#
_cell.length_a   1.000
_cell.length_b   1.000
_cell.length_c   1.000
_cell.angle_alpha   90.00
_cell.angle_beta   90.00
_cell.angle_gamma   90.00
#
_symmetry.space_group_name_H-M   'P 1'
#
loop_
_entity.id
_entity.type
_entity.pdbx_description
1 polymer ?
#
loop_
_entity_poly.entity_id
_entity_poly.type
_entity_poly.pdbx_seq_one_letter_code
_entity_poly.pdbx_strand_id
1 'polypeptide(L)'
;KDEQPLHADLVALAIGVTPDTHLAKEAGLQLGIKDSIVVNDRMETSIPDIYAAGDAVMVKHYVTGKDALIYLAGPANKQGRIIADNICGGDSHYLGSQGSSVIKVFDLTAATTGINETNARKAGLDVDTVILSPMNHAGYYPGGKVMTMKVVFEKNTYRLLGAQIIGYEGVDKRIDVLSTAIHANLKATSLKDLDLAYAPPYSSAKDPVNMAGFMIDNIANGVLKQWHLSDLTSVLQDSNATLLDVRTISEYAHSHIEGFKNIPVDELRDHLSEIEKDKPVYVICQSGLRSYIATRILSQNGYDAYNFAGGFRFYEAVMHDRSLVEKETACGMDL
;
A
#
# COMPACT_ATOMS: atom_id res chain seq x y z
N LYS A 1 28.77 15.50 5.36
CA LYS A 1 29.74 16.58 4.99
C LYS A 1 31.17 16.12 4.85
N ASP A 2 31.47 14.85 5.18
CA ASP A 2 32.81 14.25 5.10
C ASP A 2 32.87 13.10 4.08
N GLU A 3 32.06 13.17 3.05
CA GLU A 3 31.90 12.11 2.05
C GLU A 3 32.81 12.33 0.86
N GLN A 4 33.33 11.23 0.32
CA GLN A 4 34.12 11.32 -0.90
C GLN A 4 33.22 11.72 -2.08
N PRO A 5 33.62 12.67 -2.94
CA PRO A 5 32.83 13.07 -4.08
C PRO A 5 32.63 11.90 -5.05
N LEU A 6 31.36 11.68 -5.45
CA LEU A 6 31.04 10.76 -6.53
C LEU A 6 31.42 11.40 -7.87
N HIS A 7 32.21 10.73 -8.67
CA HIS A 7 32.49 11.13 -10.05
C HIS A 7 31.42 10.58 -10.97
N ALA A 8 30.77 11.46 -11.73
CA ALA A 8 29.73 11.09 -12.69
C ALA A 8 29.87 11.95 -13.96
N ASP A 9 29.65 11.33 -15.12
CA ASP A 9 29.67 12.03 -16.42
C ASP A 9 28.40 12.85 -16.63
N LEU A 10 27.29 12.45 -16.02
CA LEU A 10 25.98 13.11 -16.07
C LEU A 10 25.27 13.00 -14.72
N VAL A 11 24.67 14.11 -14.30
CA VAL A 11 23.78 14.16 -13.12
C VAL A 11 22.40 14.57 -13.55
N ALA A 12 21.39 13.72 -13.31
CA ALA A 12 19.99 14.04 -13.55
C ALA A 12 19.30 14.40 -12.23
N LEU A 13 18.77 15.64 -12.14
CA LEU A 13 17.95 16.09 -11.02
C LEU A 13 16.48 15.74 -11.27
N ALA A 14 15.96 14.76 -10.51
CA ALA A 14 14.59 14.30 -10.58
C ALA A 14 13.93 14.32 -9.18
N ILE A 15 14.09 15.43 -8.45
CA ILE A 15 13.73 15.59 -7.03
C ILE A 15 12.32 16.18 -6.81
N GLY A 16 11.48 16.17 -7.84
CA GLY A 16 10.11 16.68 -7.79
C GLY A 16 9.92 18.00 -8.52
N VAL A 17 8.70 18.53 -8.44
CA VAL A 17 8.28 19.75 -9.14
C VAL A 17 7.66 20.75 -8.20
N THR A 18 7.73 22.03 -8.56
CA THR A 18 7.03 23.13 -7.92
C THR A 18 6.16 23.82 -8.95
N PRO A 19 4.91 24.20 -8.63
CA PRO A 19 4.07 24.97 -9.55
C PRO A 19 4.74 26.24 -10.02
N ASP A 20 4.77 26.48 -11.33
CA ASP A 20 5.18 27.77 -11.88
C ASP A 20 3.95 28.69 -11.94
N THR A 21 3.82 29.52 -10.90
CA THR A 21 2.64 30.38 -10.68
C THR A 21 3.00 31.86 -10.56
N HIS A 22 4.17 32.25 -11.07
CA HIS A 22 4.62 33.64 -11.04
C HIS A 22 3.59 34.59 -11.67
N LEU A 23 3.11 34.26 -12.88
CA LEU A 23 2.10 35.03 -13.57
C LEU A 23 0.78 35.12 -12.80
N ALA A 24 0.36 34.04 -12.18
CA ALA A 24 -0.85 33.97 -11.37
C ALA A 24 -0.74 34.87 -10.12
N LYS A 25 0.44 34.92 -9.51
CA LYS A 25 0.76 35.79 -8.37
C LYS A 25 0.73 37.26 -8.74
N GLU A 26 1.33 37.63 -9.87
CA GLU A 26 1.31 39.01 -10.38
C GLU A 26 -0.11 39.45 -10.76
N ALA A 27 -0.93 38.55 -11.26
CA ALA A 27 -2.33 38.79 -11.57
C ALA A 27 -3.23 38.90 -10.31
N GLY A 28 -2.70 38.65 -9.11
CA GLY A 28 -3.43 38.74 -7.86
C GLY A 28 -4.34 37.54 -7.58
N LEU A 29 -4.10 36.36 -8.18
CA LEU A 29 -4.84 35.16 -7.89
C LEU A 29 -4.53 34.64 -6.47
N GLN A 30 -5.52 34.05 -5.81
CA GLN A 30 -5.30 33.40 -4.53
C GLN A 30 -4.42 32.15 -4.72
N LEU A 31 -3.36 32.05 -3.89
CA LEU A 31 -2.43 30.92 -3.90
C LEU A 31 -2.54 30.11 -2.60
N GLY A 32 -2.26 28.82 -2.69
CA GLY A 32 -2.32 27.85 -1.61
C GLY A 32 -0.98 27.14 -1.34
N ILE A 33 -1.01 25.84 -1.13
CA ILE A 33 0.16 25.01 -0.79
C ILE A 33 1.24 25.18 -1.88
N LYS A 34 2.48 25.49 -1.51
CA LYS A 34 3.61 25.71 -2.44
C LYS A 34 3.31 26.72 -3.55
N ASP A 35 2.60 27.77 -3.25
CA ASP A 35 2.14 28.81 -4.19
C ASP A 35 1.25 28.28 -5.35
N SER A 36 0.63 27.11 -5.21
CA SER A 36 -0.33 26.60 -6.20
C SER A 36 -1.59 27.45 -6.29
N ILE A 37 -2.21 27.50 -7.45
CA ILE A 37 -3.42 28.30 -7.68
C ILE A 37 -4.60 27.64 -6.96
N VAL A 38 -5.34 28.40 -6.14
CA VAL A 38 -6.59 27.96 -5.51
C VAL A 38 -7.70 28.00 -6.55
N VAL A 39 -8.39 26.88 -6.73
CA VAL A 39 -9.58 26.78 -7.57
C VAL A 39 -10.75 26.14 -6.80
N ASN A 40 -11.96 26.45 -7.22
CA ASN A 40 -13.16 25.74 -6.76
C ASN A 40 -13.37 24.43 -7.53
N ASP A 41 -14.45 23.72 -7.26
CA ASP A 41 -14.77 22.46 -7.93
C ASP A 41 -15.21 22.63 -9.41
N ARG A 42 -15.49 23.86 -9.85
CA ARG A 42 -15.70 24.23 -11.26
C ARG A 42 -14.41 24.61 -11.96
N MET A 43 -13.26 24.53 -11.26
CA MET A 43 -11.93 24.96 -11.72
C MET A 43 -11.80 26.46 -11.93
N GLU A 44 -12.68 27.28 -11.34
CA GLU A 44 -12.60 28.73 -11.35
C GLU A 44 -11.62 29.21 -10.27
N THR A 45 -10.83 30.23 -10.60
CA THR A 45 -9.90 30.86 -9.66
C THR A 45 -10.61 31.91 -8.78
N SER A 46 -9.86 32.64 -7.96
CA SER A 46 -10.38 33.75 -7.15
C SER A 46 -10.79 34.98 -7.95
N ILE A 47 -10.48 35.06 -9.23
CA ILE A 47 -10.85 36.17 -10.12
C ILE A 47 -11.84 35.63 -11.15
N PRO A 48 -13.00 36.29 -11.36
CA PRO A 48 -13.99 35.88 -12.34
C PRO A 48 -13.40 35.72 -13.74
N ASP A 49 -13.93 34.75 -14.51
CA ASP A 49 -13.57 34.43 -15.88
C ASP A 49 -12.14 33.93 -16.07
N ILE A 50 -11.43 33.62 -14.95
CA ILE A 50 -10.12 32.99 -14.98
C ILE A 50 -10.22 31.58 -14.39
N TYR A 51 -9.78 30.60 -15.19
CA TYR A 51 -9.74 29.18 -14.81
C TYR A 51 -8.28 28.70 -14.75
N ALA A 52 -8.05 27.66 -13.96
CA ALA A 52 -6.74 27.02 -13.90
C ALA A 52 -6.86 25.49 -13.76
N ALA A 53 -5.89 24.76 -14.31
CA ALA A 53 -5.84 23.30 -14.29
C ALA A 53 -4.42 22.76 -14.28
N GLY A 54 -4.29 21.45 -14.08
CA GLY A 54 -3.03 20.72 -14.16
C GLY A 54 -2.19 20.86 -12.91
N ASP A 55 -0.87 20.74 -13.07
CA ASP A 55 0.09 20.69 -11.97
C ASP A 55 0.22 22.02 -11.19
N ALA A 56 -0.32 23.10 -11.74
CA ALA A 56 -0.29 24.42 -11.10
C ALA A 56 -1.38 24.61 -10.04
N VAL A 57 -2.40 23.75 -9.99
CA VAL A 57 -3.57 23.96 -9.11
C VAL A 57 -3.55 23.10 -7.86
N MET A 58 -4.13 23.66 -6.79
CA MET A 58 -4.46 22.93 -5.57
C MET A 58 -5.84 22.29 -5.72
N VAL A 59 -5.94 20.99 -5.43
CA VAL A 59 -7.17 20.21 -5.56
C VAL A 59 -7.52 19.51 -4.24
N LYS A 60 -8.72 18.95 -4.14
CA LYS A 60 -9.09 18.09 -3.02
C LYS A 60 -8.60 16.66 -3.25
N HIS A 61 -7.97 16.09 -2.22
CA HIS A 61 -7.69 14.66 -2.18
C HIS A 61 -9.00 13.90 -1.93
N TYR A 62 -9.37 13.03 -2.86
CA TYR A 62 -10.70 12.36 -2.86
C TYR A 62 -11.02 11.63 -1.54
N VAL A 63 -10.02 10.91 -0.96
CA VAL A 63 -10.23 10.10 0.25
C VAL A 63 -10.35 10.93 1.52
N THR A 64 -9.56 12.01 1.63
CA THR A 64 -9.46 12.81 2.86
C THR A 64 -10.26 14.11 2.84
N GLY A 65 -10.67 14.57 1.66
CA GLY A 65 -11.28 15.90 1.47
C GLY A 65 -10.33 17.08 1.71
N LYS A 66 -9.06 16.81 2.08
CA LYS A 66 -8.06 17.85 2.36
C LYS A 66 -7.44 18.37 1.06
N ASP A 67 -6.89 19.59 1.14
CA ASP A 67 -6.13 20.18 0.04
C ASP A 67 -4.88 19.36 -0.26
N ALA A 68 -4.59 19.17 -1.55
CA ALA A 68 -3.49 18.38 -2.05
C ALA A 68 -2.94 18.91 -3.38
N LEU A 69 -1.69 18.56 -3.67
CA LEU A 69 -1.06 18.75 -4.96
C LEU A 69 -0.90 17.38 -5.61
N ILE A 70 -1.47 17.19 -6.79
CA ILE A 70 -1.49 15.89 -7.49
C ILE A 70 -1.05 16.11 -8.93
N TYR A 71 0.22 15.95 -9.16
CA TYR A 71 0.92 16.21 -10.42
C TYR A 71 0.79 15.03 -11.38
N LEU A 72 -0.40 14.84 -11.97
CA LEU A 72 -0.73 13.70 -12.82
C LEU A 72 -1.55 14.16 -14.04
N ALA A 73 -1.20 13.61 -15.21
CA ALA A 73 -1.86 13.94 -16.47
C ALA A 73 -3.35 13.57 -16.54
N GLY A 74 -3.76 12.48 -15.90
CA GLY A 74 -5.17 12.05 -15.83
C GLY A 74 -6.08 13.10 -15.17
N PRO A 75 -5.78 13.56 -13.95
CA PRO A 75 -6.43 14.72 -13.33
C PRO A 75 -6.44 15.96 -14.21
N ALA A 76 -5.28 16.36 -14.75
CA ALA A 76 -5.17 17.55 -15.59
C ALA A 76 -6.12 17.52 -16.82
N ASN A 77 -6.21 16.38 -17.51
CA ASN A 77 -7.13 16.20 -18.64
C ASN A 77 -8.60 16.32 -18.25
N LYS A 78 -9.00 15.74 -17.09
CA LYS A 78 -10.37 15.85 -16.58
C LYS A 78 -10.70 17.30 -16.21
N GLN A 79 -9.77 18.01 -15.58
CA GLN A 79 -9.91 19.42 -15.22
C GLN A 79 -10.07 20.30 -16.46
N GLY A 80 -9.24 20.09 -17.51
CA GLY A 80 -9.34 20.82 -18.76
C GLY A 80 -10.70 20.63 -19.45
N ARG A 81 -11.27 19.43 -19.40
CA ARG A 81 -12.63 19.19 -19.91
C ARG A 81 -13.69 19.93 -19.11
N ILE A 82 -13.61 19.89 -17.77
CA ILE A 82 -14.55 20.60 -16.88
C ILE A 82 -14.52 22.11 -17.15
N ILE A 83 -13.33 22.68 -17.34
CA ILE A 83 -13.17 24.09 -17.72
C ILE A 83 -13.89 24.40 -19.02
N ALA A 84 -13.64 23.59 -20.05
CA ALA A 84 -14.28 23.79 -21.36
C ALA A 84 -15.81 23.71 -21.27
N ASP A 85 -16.34 22.72 -20.57
CA ASP A 85 -17.77 22.57 -20.34
C ASP A 85 -18.35 23.83 -19.64
N ASN A 86 -17.68 24.33 -18.59
CA ASN A 86 -18.14 25.47 -17.80
C ASN A 86 -18.05 26.81 -18.55
N ILE A 87 -16.99 27.02 -19.32
CA ILE A 87 -16.86 28.20 -20.21
C ILE A 87 -18.00 28.24 -21.24
N CYS A 88 -18.44 27.07 -21.70
CA CYS A 88 -19.57 26.96 -22.66
C CYS A 88 -20.95 27.00 -21.98
N GLY A 89 -21.04 27.35 -20.70
CA GLY A 89 -22.29 27.47 -19.95
C GLY A 89 -22.80 26.18 -19.31
N GLY A 90 -21.95 25.15 -19.24
CA GLY A 90 -22.23 23.92 -18.53
C GLY A 90 -22.09 24.05 -17.01
N ASP A 91 -22.36 22.97 -16.29
CA ASP A 91 -22.27 22.86 -14.83
C ASP A 91 -21.53 21.57 -14.42
N SER A 92 -20.27 21.50 -14.82
CA SER A 92 -19.40 20.36 -14.54
C SER A 92 -18.53 20.60 -13.31
N HIS A 93 -18.37 19.55 -12.47
CA HIS A 93 -17.66 19.64 -11.20
C HIS A 93 -16.52 18.62 -11.11
N TYR A 94 -15.41 19.05 -10.53
CA TYR A 94 -14.25 18.19 -10.26
C TYR A 94 -14.32 17.64 -8.83
N LEU A 95 -14.47 16.33 -8.70
CA LEU A 95 -14.61 15.64 -7.42
C LEU A 95 -13.30 15.45 -6.65
N GLY A 96 -12.20 15.99 -7.15
CA GLY A 96 -10.86 15.75 -6.59
C GLY A 96 -10.18 14.53 -7.22
N SER A 97 -9.02 14.16 -6.66
CA SER A 97 -8.22 13.04 -7.16
C SER A 97 -7.78 12.10 -6.04
N GLN A 98 -7.71 10.81 -6.37
CA GLN A 98 -7.15 9.76 -5.51
C GLN A 98 -5.62 9.67 -5.65
N GLY A 99 -5.00 10.33 -6.64
CA GLY A 99 -3.60 10.19 -6.93
C GLY A 99 -3.21 8.82 -7.48
N SER A 100 -4.10 8.17 -8.24
CA SER A 100 -3.80 6.87 -8.85
C SER A 100 -2.67 7.01 -9.86
N SER A 101 -1.61 6.24 -9.65
CA SER A 101 -0.41 6.30 -10.49
C SER A 101 0.26 4.94 -10.62
N VAL A 102 0.97 4.77 -11.72
CA VAL A 102 1.77 3.59 -12.02
C VAL A 102 3.09 4.01 -12.65
N ILE A 103 4.17 3.34 -12.28
CA ILE A 103 5.49 3.54 -12.85
C ILE A 103 6.13 2.20 -13.17
N LYS A 104 6.85 2.13 -14.27
CA LYS A 104 7.70 0.99 -14.61
C LYS A 104 9.17 1.37 -14.43
N VAL A 105 9.88 0.55 -13.66
CA VAL A 105 11.32 0.69 -13.41
C VAL A 105 11.97 -0.62 -13.83
N PHE A 106 12.65 -0.62 -14.97
CA PHE A 106 13.10 -1.84 -15.65
C PHE A 106 11.95 -2.84 -15.83
N ASP A 107 12.02 -4.02 -15.23
CA ASP A 107 10.98 -5.04 -15.29
C ASP A 107 9.94 -4.93 -14.16
N LEU A 108 10.22 -4.13 -13.12
CA LEU A 108 9.32 -3.90 -12.01
C LEU A 108 8.27 -2.83 -12.34
N THR A 109 7.07 -3.06 -11.89
CA THR A 109 5.97 -2.10 -11.90
C THR A 109 5.59 -1.77 -10.47
N ALA A 110 5.52 -0.48 -10.14
CA ALA A 110 4.98 0.00 -8.88
C ALA A 110 3.74 0.86 -9.13
N ALA A 111 2.68 0.66 -8.36
CA ALA A 111 1.45 1.42 -8.49
C ALA A 111 0.85 1.78 -7.13
N THR A 112 0.15 2.90 -7.09
CA THR A 112 -0.53 3.39 -5.89
C THR A 112 -1.86 4.03 -6.24
N THR A 113 -2.81 3.98 -5.30
CA THR A 113 -4.08 4.72 -5.38
C THR A 113 -4.57 5.06 -3.98
N GLY A 114 -5.32 6.15 -3.84
CA GLY A 114 -5.83 6.61 -2.56
C GLY A 114 -4.71 7.13 -1.64
N ILE A 115 -4.82 6.83 -0.34
CA ILE A 115 -3.87 7.30 0.67
C ILE A 115 -3.02 6.15 1.20
N ASN A 116 -1.71 6.32 1.33
CA ASN A 116 -0.85 5.35 2.00
C ASN A 116 -1.01 5.41 3.53
N GLU A 117 -0.56 4.35 4.22
CA GLU A 117 -0.71 4.23 5.68
C GLU A 117 -0.11 5.42 6.44
N THR A 118 1.12 5.83 6.08
CA THR A 118 1.82 6.94 6.76
C THR A 118 1.02 8.24 6.67
N ASN A 119 0.52 8.57 5.49
CA ASN A 119 -0.27 9.78 5.28
C ASN A 119 -1.66 9.68 5.89
N ALA A 120 -2.27 8.49 5.91
CA ALA A 120 -3.54 8.25 6.59
C ALA A 120 -3.42 8.51 8.10
N ARG A 121 -2.38 7.97 8.75
CA ARG A 121 -2.08 8.22 10.16
C ARG A 121 -1.78 9.69 10.43
N LYS A 122 -0.98 10.35 9.59
CA LYS A 122 -0.72 11.82 9.68
C LYS A 122 -2.01 12.64 9.51
N ALA A 123 -2.95 12.16 8.71
CA ALA A 123 -4.26 12.80 8.55
C ALA A 123 -5.21 12.59 9.73
N GLY A 124 -4.82 11.77 10.73
CA GLY A 124 -5.60 11.45 11.92
C GLY A 124 -6.61 10.31 11.73
N LEU A 125 -6.47 9.51 10.66
CA LEU A 125 -7.32 8.35 10.43
C LEU A 125 -6.82 7.14 11.24
N ASP A 126 -7.75 6.44 11.91
CA ASP A 126 -7.44 5.16 12.57
C ASP A 126 -7.51 4.03 11.54
N VAL A 127 -6.34 3.63 11.08
CA VAL A 127 -6.21 2.69 9.96
C VAL A 127 -5.51 1.40 10.35
N ASP A 128 -5.87 0.35 9.64
CA ASP A 128 -5.11 -0.91 9.59
C ASP A 128 -4.80 -1.26 8.13
N THR A 129 -3.92 -2.25 7.95
CA THR A 129 -3.46 -2.66 6.62
C THR A 129 -3.39 -4.18 6.53
N VAL A 130 -3.62 -4.72 5.35
CA VAL A 130 -3.20 -6.08 5.01
C VAL A 130 -2.07 -6.02 4.00
N ILE A 131 -1.09 -6.91 4.16
CA ILE A 131 0.03 -7.08 3.23
C ILE A 131 0.02 -8.54 2.79
N LEU A 132 0.02 -8.77 1.49
CA LEU A 132 0.01 -10.10 0.90
C LEU A 132 0.95 -10.17 -0.32
N SER A 133 1.46 -11.37 -0.58
CA SER A 133 2.39 -11.62 -1.69
C SER A 133 1.83 -12.72 -2.62
N PRO A 134 0.72 -12.47 -3.33
CA PRO A 134 0.13 -13.42 -4.26
C PRO A 134 0.91 -13.49 -5.57
N MET A 135 0.67 -14.54 -6.35
CA MET A 135 1.08 -14.58 -7.75
C MET A 135 0.13 -13.74 -8.61
N ASN A 136 0.66 -13.18 -9.70
CA ASN A 136 -0.13 -12.40 -10.68
C ASN A 136 -1.18 -13.26 -11.41
N HIS A 137 -0.93 -14.56 -11.56
CA HIS A 137 -1.86 -15.53 -12.15
C HIS A 137 -1.70 -16.93 -11.53
N ALA A 138 -2.44 -17.90 -12.02
CA ALA A 138 -2.42 -19.28 -11.52
C ALA A 138 -1.01 -19.89 -11.55
N GLY A 139 -0.53 -20.39 -10.41
CA GLY A 139 0.84 -20.87 -10.25
C GLY A 139 1.22 -22.09 -11.08
N TYR A 140 0.22 -22.84 -11.58
CA TYR A 140 0.43 -23.94 -12.50
C TYR A 140 0.57 -23.52 -13.98
N TYR A 141 0.23 -22.25 -14.29
CA TYR A 141 0.45 -21.70 -15.63
C TYR A 141 1.86 -21.05 -15.70
N PRO A 142 2.63 -21.30 -16.78
CA PRO A 142 4.01 -20.84 -16.88
C PRO A 142 4.13 -19.30 -16.81
N GLY A 143 5.22 -18.83 -16.22
CA GLY A 143 5.57 -17.41 -16.18
C GLY A 143 4.98 -16.64 -14.99
N GLY A 144 4.37 -17.32 -14.02
CA GLY A 144 3.82 -16.66 -12.84
C GLY A 144 4.86 -15.88 -12.05
N LYS A 145 4.54 -14.66 -11.67
CA LYS A 145 5.38 -13.73 -10.89
C LYS A 145 4.66 -13.32 -9.62
N VAL A 146 5.42 -13.21 -8.54
CA VAL A 146 4.88 -12.71 -7.26
C VAL A 146 4.77 -11.20 -7.30
N MET A 147 3.69 -10.66 -6.74
CA MET A 147 3.55 -9.24 -6.42
C MET A 147 3.42 -9.06 -4.91
N THR A 148 3.80 -7.91 -4.39
CA THR A 148 3.49 -7.49 -3.02
C THR A 148 2.42 -6.42 -3.07
N MET A 149 1.32 -6.66 -2.38
CA MET A 149 0.17 -5.75 -2.31
C MET A 149 -0.06 -5.34 -0.87
N LYS A 150 -0.21 -4.04 -0.64
CA LYS A 150 -0.65 -3.47 0.64
C LYS A 150 -1.97 -2.73 0.42
N VAL A 151 -2.97 -3.04 1.23
CA VAL A 151 -4.27 -2.37 1.21
C VAL A 151 -4.49 -1.67 2.54
N VAL A 152 -4.89 -0.40 2.50
CA VAL A 152 -5.14 0.46 3.67
C VAL A 152 -6.64 0.65 3.83
N PHE A 153 -7.14 0.44 5.02
CA PHE A 153 -8.57 0.60 5.36
C PHE A 153 -8.75 1.21 6.76
N GLU A 154 -9.88 1.85 6.97
CA GLU A 154 -10.26 2.42 8.26
C GLU A 154 -10.78 1.30 9.20
N LYS A 155 -10.27 1.23 10.43
CA LYS A 155 -10.52 0.09 11.33
C LYS A 155 -12.00 -0.17 11.63
N ASN A 156 -12.75 0.85 12.00
CA ASN A 156 -14.11 0.66 12.50
C ASN A 156 -15.16 0.55 11.39
N THR A 157 -14.93 1.21 10.27
CA THR A 157 -15.87 1.29 9.15
C THR A 157 -15.54 0.31 8.05
N TYR A 158 -14.29 -0.15 8.01
CA TYR A 158 -13.70 -0.92 6.91
C TYR A 158 -13.72 -0.19 5.56
N ARG A 159 -13.84 1.14 5.56
CA ARG A 159 -13.78 1.95 4.35
C ARG A 159 -12.41 1.75 3.68
N LEU A 160 -12.41 1.43 2.41
CA LEU A 160 -11.18 1.31 1.61
C LEU A 160 -10.59 2.70 1.39
N LEU A 161 -9.33 2.88 1.78
CA LEU A 161 -8.68 4.19 1.76
C LEU A 161 -7.56 4.28 0.74
N GLY A 162 -6.86 3.19 0.49
CA GLY A 162 -5.75 3.20 -0.46
C GLY A 162 -5.10 1.84 -0.65
N ALA A 163 -4.22 1.77 -1.63
CA ALA A 163 -3.41 0.59 -1.91
C ALA A 163 -2.10 0.93 -2.59
N GLN A 164 -1.11 0.06 -2.39
CA GLN A 164 0.19 0.08 -3.05
C GLN A 164 0.51 -1.33 -3.52
N ILE A 165 0.99 -1.46 -4.75
CA ILE A 165 1.34 -2.77 -5.34
C ILE A 165 2.68 -2.64 -6.05
N ILE A 166 3.56 -3.61 -5.81
CA ILE A 166 4.84 -3.76 -6.51
C ILE A 166 4.92 -5.18 -7.07
N GLY A 167 5.30 -5.31 -8.32
CA GLY A 167 5.44 -6.61 -8.99
C GLY A 167 5.92 -6.45 -10.43
N TYR A 168 5.86 -7.53 -11.19
CA TYR A 168 6.31 -7.52 -12.59
C TYR A 168 5.14 -7.34 -13.56
N GLU A 169 4.06 -8.10 -13.36
CA GLU A 169 2.91 -8.13 -14.26
C GLU A 169 1.59 -8.08 -13.49
N GLY A 170 0.56 -7.52 -14.10
CA GLY A 170 -0.80 -7.45 -13.55
C GLY A 170 -0.97 -6.54 -12.34
N VAL A 171 0.01 -5.67 -12.08
CA VAL A 171 -0.03 -4.62 -11.04
C VAL A 171 -1.04 -3.54 -11.42
N ASP A 172 -0.98 -3.08 -12.66
CA ASP A 172 -1.87 -2.08 -13.26
C ASP A 172 -3.35 -2.51 -13.21
N LYS A 173 -3.65 -3.75 -13.57
CA LYS A 173 -5.00 -4.31 -13.46
C LYS A 173 -5.56 -4.19 -12.04
N ARG A 174 -4.77 -4.57 -11.02
CA ARG A 174 -5.24 -4.61 -9.63
C ARG A 174 -5.36 -3.23 -9.00
N ILE A 175 -4.45 -2.32 -9.34
CA ILE A 175 -4.55 -0.95 -8.82
C ILE A 175 -5.78 -0.24 -9.39
N ASP A 176 -6.16 -0.48 -10.63
CA ASP A 176 -7.37 0.10 -11.24
C ASP A 176 -8.65 -0.45 -10.63
N VAL A 177 -8.69 -1.75 -10.31
CA VAL A 177 -9.82 -2.34 -9.56
C VAL A 177 -9.96 -1.68 -8.18
N LEU A 178 -8.84 -1.53 -7.43
CA LEU A 178 -8.83 -0.89 -6.11
C LEU A 178 -9.17 0.61 -6.20
N SER A 179 -8.69 1.31 -7.22
CA SER A 179 -9.04 2.70 -7.50
C SER A 179 -10.55 2.86 -7.74
N THR A 180 -11.13 1.97 -8.53
CA THR A 180 -12.57 1.94 -8.80
C THR A 180 -13.36 1.65 -7.53
N ALA A 181 -12.89 0.70 -6.72
CA ALA A 181 -13.53 0.37 -5.44
C ALA A 181 -13.51 1.56 -4.45
N ILE A 182 -12.39 2.30 -4.37
CA ILE A 182 -12.29 3.54 -3.57
C ILE A 182 -13.28 4.58 -4.10
N HIS A 183 -13.33 4.81 -5.41
CA HIS A 183 -14.23 5.77 -6.02
C HIS A 183 -15.70 5.43 -5.76
N ALA A 184 -16.05 4.16 -5.77
CA ALA A 184 -17.38 3.66 -5.45
C ALA A 184 -17.68 3.62 -3.94
N ASN A 185 -16.75 4.07 -3.08
CA ASN A 185 -16.86 4.01 -1.61
C ASN A 185 -17.16 2.61 -1.07
N LEU A 186 -16.60 1.57 -1.69
CA LEU A 186 -16.75 0.21 -1.22
C LEU A 186 -16.05 0.02 0.13
N LYS A 187 -16.61 -0.85 0.96
CA LYS A 187 -15.88 -1.39 2.12
C LYS A 187 -14.79 -2.34 1.63
N ALA A 188 -13.65 -2.33 2.29
CA ALA A 188 -12.55 -3.23 1.96
C ALA A 188 -12.92 -4.72 2.13
N THR A 189 -13.86 -5.03 3.03
CA THR A 189 -14.44 -6.37 3.16
C THR A 189 -15.21 -6.82 1.92
N SER A 190 -15.81 -5.90 1.16
CA SER A 190 -16.56 -6.23 -0.07
C SER A 190 -15.66 -6.60 -1.25
N LEU A 191 -14.35 -6.36 -1.16
CA LEU A 191 -13.40 -6.77 -2.20
C LEU A 191 -13.43 -8.30 -2.43
N LYS A 192 -13.81 -9.09 -1.41
CA LYS A 192 -13.96 -10.55 -1.51
C LYS A 192 -15.07 -10.99 -2.49
N ASP A 193 -16.08 -10.15 -2.66
CA ASP A 193 -17.30 -10.45 -3.41
C ASP A 193 -17.23 -9.96 -4.86
N LEU A 194 -16.14 -9.27 -5.25
CA LEU A 194 -15.97 -8.80 -6.62
C LEU A 194 -15.82 -9.96 -7.58
N ASP A 195 -16.68 -10.01 -8.59
CA ASP A 195 -16.62 -10.99 -9.67
C ASP A 195 -15.61 -10.51 -10.73
N LEU A 196 -14.36 -10.95 -10.56
CA LEU A 196 -13.23 -10.51 -11.41
C LEU A 196 -12.91 -11.58 -12.45
N ALA A 197 -12.68 -11.13 -13.70
CA ALA A 197 -12.40 -12.02 -14.82
C ALA A 197 -11.16 -12.89 -14.56
N TYR A 198 -11.34 -14.19 -14.76
CA TYR A 198 -10.33 -15.22 -14.54
C TYR A 198 -10.16 -16.12 -15.76
N ALA A 199 -8.90 -16.31 -16.12
CA ALA A 199 -8.39 -17.48 -16.82
C ALA A 199 -6.92 -17.67 -16.40
N PRO A 200 -6.34 -18.89 -16.47
CA PRO A 200 -5.01 -19.17 -15.93
C PRO A 200 -3.89 -18.19 -16.32
N PRO A 201 -3.84 -17.65 -17.55
CA PRO A 201 -2.80 -16.68 -17.94
C PRO A 201 -2.95 -15.29 -17.32
N TYR A 202 -4.14 -14.93 -16.82
CA TYR A 202 -4.47 -13.55 -16.41
C TYR A 202 -4.65 -13.36 -14.92
N SER A 203 -5.04 -14.40 -14.19
CA SER A 203 -5.30 -14.36 -12.76
C SER A 203 -5.27 -15.74 -12.13
N SER A 204 -5.56 -15.82 -10.84
CA SER A 204 -6.01 -17.04 -10.15
C SER A 204 -7.51 -16.94 -9.89
N ALA A 205 -8.17 -18.07 -9.62
CA ALA A 205 -9.59 -18.12 -9.29
C ALA A 205 -9.96 -17.22 -8.09
N LYS A 206 -9.02 -17.03 -7.16
CA LYS A 206 -9.04 -15.94 -6.17
C LYS A 206 -8.05 -14.89 -6.62
N ASP A 207 -8.54 -13.79 -7.23
CA ASP A 207 -7.68 -12.69 -7.63
C ASP A 207 -7.00 -12.07 -6.40
N PRO A 208 -5.78 -11.51 -6.51
CA PRO A 208 -5.12 -10.78 -5.43
C PRO A 208 -6.01 -9.77 -4.70
N VAL A 209 -6.92 -9.09 -5.41
CA VAL A 209 -7.89 -8.17 -4.80
C VAL A 209 -8.89 -8.91 -3.93
N ASN A 210 -9.42 -10.05 -4.41
CA ASN A 210 -10.31 -10.89 -3.58
C ASN A 210 -9.57 -11.44 -2.36
N MET A 211 -8.30 -11.85 -2.50
CA MET A 211 -7.49 -12.32 -1.36
C MET A 211 -7.35 -11.24 -0.29
N ALA A 212 -7.09 -9.98 -0.67
CA ALA A 212 -7.07 -8.86 0.27
C ALA A 212 -8.43 -8.71 0.98
N GLY A 213 -9.53 -8.79 0.23
CA GLY A 213 -10.88 -8.76 0.79
C GLY A 213 -11.15 -9.88 1.80
N PHE A 214 -10.74 -11.11 1.51
CA PHE A 214 -10.87 -12.25 2.45
C PHE A 214 -10.05 -12.03 3.73
N MET A 215 -8.83 -11.50 3.63
CA MET A 215 -8.02 -11.21 4.82
C MET A 215 -8.69 -10.14 5.69
N ILE A 216 -9.17 -9.05 5.10
CA ILE A 216 -9.84 -7.96 5.81
C ILE A 216 -11.14 -8.44 6.44
N ASP A 217 -11.91 -9.27 5.74
CA ASP A 217 -13.13 -9.87 6.26
C ASP A 217 -12.84 -10.80 7.47
N ASN A 218 -11.77 -11.58 7.42
CA ASN A 218 -11.33 -12.40 8.54
C ASN A 218 -10.93 -11.55 9.76
N ILE A 219 -10.29 -10.38 9.54
CA ILE A 219 -9.98 -9.43 10.60
C ILE A 219 -11.28 -8.85 11.19
N ALA A 220 -12.20 -8.41 10.33
CA ALA A 220 -13.48 -7.82 10.71
C ALA A 220 -14.34 -8.77 11.56
N ASN A 221 -14.28 -10.05 11.27
CA ASN A 221 -15.02 -11.09 11.99
C ASN A 221 -14.23 -11.68 13.20
N GLY A 222 -13.07 -11.12 13.55
CA GLY A 222 -12.23 -11.61 14.65
C GLY A 222 -11.61 -13.00 14.40
N VAL A 223 -11.64 -13.47 13.17
CA VAL A 223 -11.12 -14.78 12.74
C VAL A 223 -9.59 -14.74 12.59
N LEU A 224 -9.05 -13.57 12.27
CA LEU A 224 -7.63 -13.33 12.10
C LEU A 224 -7.19 -12.16 12.97
N LYS A 225 -6.20 -12.38 13.82
CA LYS A 225 -5.38 -11.33 14.44
C LYS A 225 -4.06 -11.24 13.68
N GLN A 226 -3.53 -10.03 13.50
CA GLN A 226 -2.26 -9.82 12.83
C GLN A 226 -1.33 -8.91 13.62
N TRP A 227 -0.06 -8.97 13.29
CA TRP A 227 0.98 -8.06 13.74
C TRP A 227 1.81 -7.60 12.56
N HIS A 228 2.44 -6.44 12.69
CA HIS A 228 3.10 -5.74 11.59
C HIS A 228 4.61 -5.61 11.81
N LEU A 229 5.33 -5.28 10.76
CA LEU A 229 6.77 -5.02 10.84
C LEU A 229 7.12 -3.88 11.84
N SER A 230 6.21 -2.92 12.03
CA SER A 230 6.36 -1.88 13.04
C SER A 230 6.43 -2.43 14.48
N ASP A 231 5.85 -3.59 14.71
CA ASP A 231 5.76 -4.21 16.03
C ASP A 231 6.97 -5.13 16.30
N LEU A 232 7.81 -5.37 15.30
CA LEU A 232 8.89 -6.36 15.36
C LEU A 232 9.80 -6.17 16.58
N THR A 233 10.25 -4.95 16.84
CA THR A 233 11.17 -4.67 17.93
C THR A 233 10.53 -4.99 19.29
N SER A 234 9.27 -4.62 19.51
CA SER A 234 8.54 -4.90 20.73
C SER A 234 8.25 -6.39 20.90
N VAL A 235 7.91 -7.07 19.79
CA VAL A 235 7.65 -8.52 19.77
C VAL A 235 8.91 -9.32 20.09
N LEU A 236 10.07 -8.94 19.54
CA LEU A 236 11.35 -9.61 19.82
C LEU A 236 11.84 -9.37 21.25
N GLN A 237 11.44 -8.29 21.89
CA GLN A 237 11.82 -7.95 23.28
C GLN A 237 10.86 -8.51 24.32
N ASP A 238 9.70 -9.02 23.90
CA ASP A 238 8.70 -9.58 24.81
C ASP A 238 9.08 -11.01 25.25
N SER A 239 9.66 -11.13 26.44
CA SER A 239 10.00 -12.44 27.03
C SER A 239 8.77 -13.30 27.36
N ASN A 240 7.58 -12.72 27.33
CA ASN A 240 6.31 -13.42 27.55
C ASN A 240 5.63 -13.85 26.24
N ALA A 241 6.30 -13.76 25.10
CA ALA A 241 5.77 -14.15 23.81
C ALA A 241 6.40 -15.46 23.31
N THR A 242 5.65 -16.23 22.55
CA THR A 242 6.17 -17.34 21.73
C THR A 242 6.33 -16.86 20.28
N LEU A 243 7.55 -16.98 19.76
CA LEU A 243 7.88 -16.61 18.39
C LEU A 243 7.99 -17.87 17.53
N LEU A 244 7.12 -18.01 16.52
CA LEU A 244 6.94 -19.25 15.76
C LEU A 244 7.12 -19.02 14.26
N ASP A 245 8.12 -19.67 13.65
CA ASP A 245 8.29 -19.75 12.19
C ASP A 245 7.75 -21.09 11.69
N VAL A 246 6.71 -21.03 10.86
CA VAL A 246 6.02 -22.23 10.33
C VAL A 246 6.43 -22.58 8.90
N ARG A 247 7.58 -22.07 8.47
CA ARG A 247 8.20 -22.48 7.19
C ARG A 247 8.81 -23.86 7.30
N THR A 248 9.20 -24.42 6.15
CA THR A 248 9.95 -25.66 6.13
C THR A 248 11.30 -25.52 6.83
N ILE A 249 11.85 -26.63 7.32
CA ILE A 249 13.18 -26.68 7.94
C ILE A 249 14.23 -26.07 7.01
N SER A 250 14.15 -26.35 5.71
CA SER A 250 15.11 -25.85 4.72
C SER A 250 15.00 -24.31 4.53
N GLU A 251 13.79 -23.75 4.48
CA GLU A 251 13.58 -22.29 4.39
C GLU A 251 14.13 -21.59 5.64
N TYR A 252 13.87 -22.15 6.83
CA TYR A 252 14.34 -21.62 8.09
C TYR A 252 15.87 -21.66 8.21
N ALA A 253 16.47 -22.79 7.83
CA ALA A 253 17.94 -22.98 7.86
C ALA A 253 18.68 -22.03 6.90
N HIS A 254 18.03 -21.65 5.78
CA HIS A 254 18.61 -20.71 4.83
C HIS A 254 18.70 -19.28 5.40
N SER A 255 17.60 -18.79 5.96
CA SER A 255 17.52 -17.48 6.62
C SER A 255 16.27 -17.42 7.50
N HIS A 256 16.37 -16.81 8.68
CA HIS A 256 15.24 -16.65 9.62
C HIS A 256 15.40 -15.39 10.48
N ILE A 257 14.35 -15.02 11.19
CA ILE A 257 14.43 -13.98 12.22
C ILE A 257 14.92 -14.63 13.51
N GLU A 258 16.01 -14.12 14.08
CA GLU A 258 16.57 -14.63 15.32
C GLU A 258 15.52 -14.62 16.45
N GLY A 259 15.52 -15.66 17.26
CA GLY A 259 14.55 -15.86 18.36
C GLY A 259 13.29 -16.63 17.98
N PHE A 260 13.02 -16.86 16.71
CA PHE A 260 11.87 -17.67 16.28
C PHE A 260 12.20 -19.16 16.34
N LYS A 261 11.31 -19.95 16.96
CA LYS A 261 11.35 -21.42 16.92
C LYS A 261 10.73 -21.91 15.62
N ASN A 262 11.34 -22.87 14.95
CA ASN A 262 10.77 -23.47 13.74
C ASN A 262 9.94 -24.69 14.07
N ILE A 263 8.67 -24.67 13.70
CA ILE A 263 7.76 -25.83 13.65
C ILE A 263 6.97 -25.72 12.34
N PRO A 264 7.27 -26.53 11.31
CA PRO A 264 6.56 -26.49 10.05
C PRO A 264 5.04 -26.62 10.22
N VAL A 265 4.26 -25.88 9.43
CA VAL A 265 2.79 -25.85 9.55
C VAL A 265 2.16 -27.24 9.43
N ASP A 266 2.75 -28.11 8.64
CA ASP A 266 2.25 -29.48 8.41
C ASP A 266 2.42 -30.37 9.67
N GLU A 267 3.41 -30.07 10.52
CA GLU A 267 3.73 -30.79 11.75
C GLU A 267 3.10 -30.10 12.99
N LEU A 268 2.60 -28.87 12.85
CA LEU A 268 2.19 -28.02 13.96
C LEU A 268 1.18 -28.69 14.91
N ARG A 269 0.24 -29.51 14.36
CA ARG A 269 -0.79 -30.18 15.18
C ARG A 269 -0.21 -31.18 16.17
N ASP A 270 0.88 -31.84 15.80
CA ASP A 270 1.53 -32.84 16.63
C ASP A 270 2.43 -32.20 17.70
N HIS A 271 2.81 -30.91 17.50
CA HIS A 271 3.69 -30.16 18.37
C HIS A 271 2.98 -29.07 19.21
N LEU A 272 1.64 -29.06 19.26
CA LEU A 272 0.89 -28.05 20.03
C LEU A 272 1.25 -28.05 21.53
N SER A 273 1.59 -29.20 22.12
CA SER A 273 1.99 -29.30 23.52
C SER A 273 3.32 -28.63 23.84
N GLU A 274 4.13 -28.29 22.84
CA GLU A 274 5.39 -27.59 22.99
C GLU A 274 5.24 -26.06 23.01
N ILE A 275 4.03 -25.55 22.81
CA ILE A 275 3.69 -24.13 22.76
C ILE A 275 2.93 -23.77 24.03
N GLU A 276 3.37 -22.73 24.73
CA GLU A 276 2.76 -22.28 25.97
C GLU A 276 1.42 -21.55 25.66
N LYS A 277 0.32 -22.00 26.31
CA LYS A 277 -1.04 -21.48 26.04
C LYS A 277 -1.33 -20.13 26.67
N ASP A 278 -0.62 -19.79 27.70
CA ASP A 278 -0.77 -18.54 28.47
C ASP A 278 0.02 -17.37 27.87
N LYS A 279 0.74 -17.62 26.79
CA LYS A 279 1.54 -16.61 26.08
C LYS A 279 0.95 -16.30 24.69
N PRO A 280 1.03 -15.05 24.23
CA PRO A 280 0.71 -14.73 22.83
C PRO A 280 1.70 -15.41 21.88
N VAL A 281 1.20 -15.93 20.76
CA VAL A 281 2.01 -16.64 19.76
C VAL A 281 2.08 -15.79 18.49
N TYR A 282 3.26 -15.27 18.18
CA TYR A 282 3.53 -14.51 16.96
C TYR A 282 4.06 -15.41 15.86
N VAL A 283 3.29 -15.56 14.80
CA VAL A 283 3.54 -16.56 13.77
C VAL A 283 3.99 -15.92 12.47
N ILE A 284 5.06 -16.45 11.86
CA ILE A 284 5.55 -16.03 10.55
C ILE A 284 5.64 -17.22 9.59
N CYS A 285 5.44 -16.96 8.30
CA CYS A 285 5.82 -17.86 7.21
C CYS A 285 6.36 -17.08 6.03
N GLN A 286 6.58 -17.69 4.86
CA GLN A 286 7.20 -17.04 3.71
C GLN A 286 6.37 -15.87 3.13
N SER A 287 5.03 -16.01 3.02
CA SER A 287 4.16 -15.05 2.32
C SER A 287 2.86 -14.68 3.07
N GLY A 288 2.69 -15.17 4.29
CA GLY A 288 1.50 -14.92 5.12
C GLY A 288 0.42 -16.01 5.08
N LEU A 289 0.40 -16.92 4.09
CA LEU A 289 -0.65 -17.93 3.97
C LEU A 289 -0.49 -19.09 4.98
N ARG A 290 0.69 -19.71 5.05
CA ARG A 290 0.96 -20.81 6.01
C ARG A 290 0.83 -20.34 7.46
N SER A 291 1.29 -19.12 7.76
CA SER A 291 1.13 -18.53 9.10
C SER A 291 -0.34 -18.21 9.42
N TYR A 292 -1.14 -17.80 8.43
CA TYR A 292 -2.59 -17.72 8.59
C TYR A 292 -3.21 -19.08 8.96
N ILE A 293 -2.87 -20.15 8.24
CA ILE A 293 -3.33 -21.50 8.56
C ILE A 293 -2.90 -21.90 9.97
N ALA A 294 -1.63 -21.64 10.33
CA ALA A 294 -1.10 -21.93 11.66
C ALA A 294 -1.83 -21.15 12.76
N THR A 295 -2.11 -19.85 12.57
CA THR A 295 -2.89 -19.07 13.53
C THR A 295 -4.31 -19.61 13.70
N ARG A 296 -4.92 -20.15 12.63
CA ARG A 296 -6.24 -20.80 12.70
C ARG A 296 -6.17 -22.09 13.52
N ILE A 297 -5.15 -22.92 13.30
CA ILE A 297 -4.91 -24.15 14.09
C ILE A 297 -4.74 -23.77 15.57
N LEU A 298 -3.88 -22.80 15.85
CA LEU A 298 -3.60 -22.35 17.20
C LEU A 298 -4.85 -21.79 17.89
N SER A 299 -5.56 -20.85 17.24
CA SER A 299 -6.76 -20.22 17.82
C SER A 299 -7.87 -21.22 18.11
N GLN A 300 -8.07 -22.22 17.23
CA GLN A 300 -9.05 -23.29 17.44
C GLN A 300 -8.67 -24.23 18.62
N ASN A 301 -7.40 -24.24 19.02
CA ASN A 301 -6.90 -24.99 20.17
C ASN A 301 -6.70 -24.11 21.42
N GLY A 302 -7.23 -22.86 21.39
CA GLY A 302 -7.27 -21.96 22.55
C GLY A 302 -6.01 -21.13 22.77
N TYR A 303 -5.15 -20.98 21.78
CA TYR A 303 -3.99 -20.09 21.82
C TYR A 303 -4.36 -18.68 21.34
N ASP A 304 -3.73 -17.66 21.89
CA ASP A 304 -3.80 -16.29 21.40
C ASP A 304 -2.72 -16.08 20.32
N ALA A 305 -3.09 -16.25 19.04
CA ALA A 305 -2.16 -16.31 17.93
C ALA A 305 -2.34 -15.16 16.92
N TYR A 306 -1.21 -14.63 16.44
CA TYR A 306 -1.12 -13.47 15.56
C TYR A 306 -0.32 -13.79 14.32
N ASN A 307 -0.87 -13.47 13.14
CA ASN A 307 -0.23 -13.66 11.83
C ASN A 307 0.63 -12.45 11.45
N PHE A 308 1.86 -12.67 11.01
CA PHE A 308 2.71 -11.60 10.48
C PHE A 308 2.20 -11.10 9.12
N ALA A 309 1.87 -9.82 9.03
CA ALA A 309 1.43 -9.19 7.79
C ALA A 309 2.57 -9.11 6.77
N GLY A 310 2.42 -9.81 5.62
CA GLY A 310 3.39 -9.82 4.52
C GLY A 310 4.36 -10.99 4.51
N GLY A 311 4.55 -11.68 5.65
CA GLY A 311 5.47 -12.82 5.77
C GLY A 311 6.96 -12.46 5.68
N PHE A 312 7.81 -13.48 5.76
CA PHE A 312 9.27 -13.33 5.77
C PHE A 312 9.80 -12.64 4.49
N ARG A 313 9.18 -12.86 3.35
CA ARG A 313 9.55 -12.18 2.08
C ARG A 313 9.46 -10.66 2.21
N PHE A 314 8.40 -10.15 2.82
CA PHE A 314 8.24 -8.71 3.05
C PHE A 314 9.26 -8.20 4.08
N TYR A 315 9.44 -8.92 5.18
CA TYR A 315 10.48 -8.63 6.18
C TYR A 315 11.86 -8.54 5.54
N GLU A 316 12.27 -9.59 4.81
CA GLU A 316 13.58 -9.67 4.18
C GLU A 316 13.82 -8.51 3.19
N ALA A 317 12.83 -8.20 2.33
CA ALA A 317 12.94 -7.10 1.39
C ALA A 317 13.15 -5.75 2.08
N VAL A 318 12.38 -5.46 3.15
CA VAL A 318 12.50 -4.19 3.88
C VAL A 318 13.80 -4.13 4.68
N MET A 319 14.23 -5.24 5.32
CA MET A 319 15.44 -5.25 6.12
C MET A 319 16.70 -5.21 5.26
N HIS A 320 16.68 -5.84 4.09
CA HIS A 320 17.75 -5.73 3.11
C HIS A 320 17.93 -4.29 2.63
N ASP A 321 16.84 -3.63 2.26
CA ASP A 321 16.86 -2.22 1.85
C ASP A 321 17.40 -1.31 2.96
N ARG A 322 16.90 -1.47 4.19
CA ARG A 322 17.42 -0.73 5.36
C ARG A 322 18.93 -0.97 5.59
N SER A 323 19.39 -2.20 5.41
CA SER A 323 20.82 -2.52 5.58
C SER A 323 21.72 -1.86 4.52
N LEU A 324 21.19 -1.65 3.32
CA LEU A 324 21.87 -0.89 2.26
C LEU A 324 21.93 0.60 2.63
N VAL A 325 20.81 1.18 3.05
CA VAL A 325 20.73 2.58 3.49
C VAL A 325 21.65 2.84 4.67
N GLU A 326 21.69 1.96 5.68
CA GLU A 326 22.57 2.11 6.84
C GLU A 326 24.06 1.99 6.48
N LYS A 327 24.40 1.22 5.45
CA LYS A 327 25.77 1.12 4.91
C LYS A 327 26.14 2.27 3.98
N GLU A 328 25.15 2.86 3.34
CA GLU A 328 25.27 3.94 2.35
C GLU A 328 24.89 5.30 2.89
N THR A 329 24.72 5.49 4.21
CA THR A 329 24.34 6.79 4.83
C THR A 329 25.43 7.86 4.68
N ALA A 330 26.05 7.82 3.57
CA ALA A 330 26.75 8.91 3.01
C ALA A 330 25.85 9.95 2.30
N CYS A 331 24.57 9.75 2.11
CA CYS A 331 23.74 10.64 1.27
C CYS A 331 22.73 11.53 2.01
N GLY A 332 22.85 11.70 3.33
CA GLY A 332 22.21 12.82 4.08
C GLY A 332 20.74 13.15 3.78
N MET A 333 19.92 12.20 3.32
CA MET A 333 18.48 12.36 3.19
C MET A 333 17.79 11.56 4.29
N ASP A 334 17.30 12.23 5.32
CA ASP A 334 16.32 11.68 6.25
C ASP A 334 15.03 11.37 5.46
N LEU A 335 14.73 10.09 5.27
CA LEU A 335 13.50 9.59 4.65
C LEU A 335 12.34 9.55 5.66
#